data_c187fae49feb4782f537d765e5024006
#
_entry.id   c187fae49feb4782f537d765e5024006
#
_cell.length_a   1.000
_cell.length_b   1.000
_cell.length_c   1.000
_cell.angle_alpha   90.00
_cell.angle_beta   90.00
_cell.angle_gamma   90.00
#
_symmetry.space_group_name_H-M   'P 1'
#
loop_
_entity.id
_entity.type
_entity.pdbx_description
1 polymer ?
#
loop_
_entity_poly.entity_id
_entity_poly.type
_entity_poly.pdbx_seq_one_letter_code
_entity_poly.pdbx_strand_id
1 'polypeptide(L)'
;MLIFKEGNIADAYKRGEIIVHCVSSDFEMGIGVAKVLADLEPEMREELRCSFPKKRNRSDFKPMVVSYKEKIWNLVTKYRYFDKPTVTEVKECLIELRETLHVMFGVANVKHVSMPMIASGADKIPWDVTKALLEEIFEGDEFVITVYRFARPRAKHKI
;
A
#
# COMPACT_ATOMS: atom_id res chain seq x y z
N MET A 1 -14.33 8.51 -0.69
CA MET A 1 -14.11 9.51 0.39
C MET A 1 -12.85 9.17 1.15
N LEU A 2 -11.98 10.13 1.33
CA LEU A 2 -10.76 9.98 2.12
C LEU A 2 -11.01 10.41 3.57
N ILE A 3 -10.60 9.57 4.51
CA ILE A 3 -10.65 9.86 5.95
C ILE A 3 -9.22 9.81 6.46
N PHE A 4 -8.80 10.84 7.19
CA PHE A 4 -7.46 10.89 7.78
C PHE A 4 -7.54 10.66 9.28
N LYS A 5 -6.76 9.70 9.77
CA LYS A 5 -6.70 9.34 11.20
C LYS A 5 -5.26 9.19 11.65
N GLU A 6 -5.01 9.47 12.93
CA GLU A 6 -3.77 9.03 13.57
C GLU A 6 -3.92 7.58 14.00
N GLY A 7 -2.86 6.81 13.82
CA GLY A 7 -2.84 5.40 14.19
C GLY A 7 -1.77 4.66 13.43
N ASN A 8 -1.70 3.36 13.61
CA ASN A 8 -0.76 2.55 12.88
C ASN A 8 -1.44 1.39 12.16
N ILE A 9 -0.80 0.95 11.11
CA ILE A 9 -1.32 -0.09 10.22
C ILE A 9 -1.39 -1.46 10.91
N ALA A 10 -0.47 -1.75 11.84
CA ALA A 10 -0.51 -3.01 12.59
C ALA A 10 -1.81 -3.15 13.37
N ASP A 11 -2.22 -2.09 14.06
CA ASP A 11 -3.48 -2.10 14.81
C ASP A 11 -4.70 -2.20 13.90
N ALA A 12 -4.69 -1.47 12.78
CA ALA A 12 -5.75 -1.55 11.78
C ALA A 12 -5.90 -2.98 11.23
N TYR A 13 -4.78 -3.61 10.88
CA TYR A 13 -4.76 -4.99 10.41
C TYR A 13 -5.31 -5.96 11.45
N LYS A 14 -4.90 -5.81 12.71
CA LYS A 14 -5.37 -6.67 13.81
C LYS A 14 -6.88 -6.51 14.08
N ARG A 15 -7.45 -5.35 13.78
CA ARG A 15 -8.89 -5.14 13.85
C ARG A 15 -9.67 -5.75 12.69
N GLY A 16 -8.98 -6.31 11.70
CA GLY A 16 -9.61 -6.92 10.53
C GLY A 16 -9.84 -5.95 9.37
N GLU A 17 -9.22 -4.77 9.39
CA GLU A 17 -9.29 -3.84 8.27
C GLU A 17 -8.46 -4.34 7.09
N ILE A 18 -8.95 -4.11 5.89
CA ILE A 18 -8.25 -4.46 4.65
C ILE A 18 -7.17 -3.39 4.42
N ILE A 19 -5.93 -3.83 4.26
CA ILE A 19 -4.79 -2.93 4.16
C ILE A 19 -4.29 -2.84 2.73
N VAL A 20 -3.97 -1.63 2.31
CA VAL A 20 -3.30 -1.32 1.04
C VAL A 20 -1.97 -0.65 1.36
N HIS A 21 -0.89 -1.13 0.76
CA HIS A 21 0.43 -0.51 0.93
C HIS A 21 1.31 -0.74 -0.30
N CYS A 22 2.46 -0.06 -0.36
CA CYS A 22 3.38 -0.14 -1.50
C CYS A 22 4.54 -1.09 -1.22
N VAL A 23 4.93 -1.85 -2.24
CA VAL A 23 6.07 -2.78 -2.18
C VAL A 23 6.88 -2.70 -3.48
N SER A 24 8.06 -3.32 -3.48
CA SER A 24 8.88 -3.55 -4.68
C SER A 24 8.59 -4.94 -5.27
N SER A 25 8.93 -5.12 -6.54
CA SER A 25 8.67 -6.40 -7.23
C SER A 25 9.55 -7.56 -6.74
N ASP A 26 10.60 -7.29 -5.99
CA ASP A 26 11.43 -8.31 -5.33
C ASP A 26 10.83 -8.75 -3.98
N PHE A 27 9.76 -8.09 -3.52
CA PHE A 27 9.11 -8.35 -2.24
C PHE A 27 10.09 -8.41 -1.07
N GLU A 28 11.06 -7.49 -1.06
CA GLU A 28 12.04 -7.40 0.04
C GLU A 28 11.36 -7.11 1.36
N MET A 29 10.45 -6.14 1.38
CA MET A 29 9.60 -5.81 2.55
C MET A 29 10.41 -5.66 3.84
N GLY A 30 11.56 -5.00 3.73
CA GLY A 30 12.55 -4.95 4.81
C GLY A 30 12.49 -3.72 5.70
N ILE A 31 11.69 -2.72 5.36
CA ILE A 31 11.55 -1.47 6.13
C ILE A 31 10.11 -0.98 6.14
N GLY A 32 9.81 -0.10 7.09
CA GLY A 32 8.54 0.61 7.17
C GLY A 32 7.32 -0.29 7.34
N VAL A 33 6.20 0.13 6.77
CA VAL A 33 4.93 -0.60 6.85
C VAL A 33 5.02 -1.99 6.24
N ALA A 34 5.75 -2.16 5.14
CA ALA A 34 5.93 -3.46 4.51
C ALA A 34 6.55 -4.48 5.45
N LYS A 35 7.58 -4.05 6.23
CA LYS A 35 8.19 -4.91 7.24
C LYS A 35 7.21 -5.27 8.35
N VAL A 36 6.45 -4.30 8.83
CA VAL A 36 5.43 -4.54 9.87
C VAL A 36 4.45 -5.60 9.41
N LEU A 37 3.93 -5.49 8.20
CA LEU A 37 2.98 -6.46 7.65
C LEU A 37 3.62 -7.83 7.41
N ALA A 38 4.86 -7.86 6.93
CA ALA A 38 5.59 -9.10 6.74
C ALA A 38 5.85 -9.82 8.08
N ASP A 39 6.09 -9.08 9.15
CA ASP A 39 6.25 -9.65 10.49
C ASP A 39 4.92 -10.19 11.05
N LEU A 40 3.81 -9.54 10.73
CA LEU A 40 2.46 -10.01 11.12
C LEU A 40 2.00 -11.22 10.31
N GLU A 41 2.46 -11.33 9.07
CA GLU A 41 2.15 -12.44 8.16
C GLU A 41 3.46 -13.06 7.66
N PRO A 42 4.09 -13.93 8.48
CA PRO A 42 5.44 -14.45 8.18
C PRO A 42 5.56 -15.22 6.87
N GLU A 43 4.48 -15.80 6.37
CA GLU A 43 4.47 -16.58 5.14
C GLU A 43 4.24 -15.74 3.88
N MET A 44 3.81 -14.48 4.03
CA MET A 44 3.40 -13.63 2.91
C MET A 44 4.54 -13.38 1.92
N ARG A 45 5.70 -13.00 2.41
CA ARG A 45 6.85 -12.68 1.55
C ARG A 45 7.25 -13.85 0.65
N GLU A 46 7.36 -15.02 1.22
CA GLU A 46 7.75 -16.23 0.47
C GLU A 46 6.67 -16.61 -0.53
N GLU A 47 5.42 -16.58 -0.14
CA GLU A 47 4.30 -16.89 -1.04
C GLU A 47 4.24 -15.93 -2.23
N LEU A 48 4.41 -14.63 -1.99
CA LEU A 48 4.45 -13.63 -3.06
C LEU A 48 5.64 -13.84 -4.00
N ARG A 49 6.82 -14.14 -3.46
CA ARG A 49 8.02 -14.43 -4.24
C ARG A 49 7.87 -15.68 -5.10
N CYS A 50 7.21 -16.71 -4.59
CA CYS A 50 6.94 -17.93 -5.36
C CYS A 50 5.93 -17.70 -6.47
N SER A 51 4.86 -16.94 -6.18
CA SER A 51 3.81 -16.66 -7.16
C SER A 51 4.22 -15.64 -8.21
N PHE A 52 5.10 -14.72 -7.86
CA PHE A 52 5.58 -13.65 -8.73
C PHE A 52 7.11 -13.62 -8.73
N PRO A 53 7.75 -14.52 -9.52
CA PRO A 53 9.20 -14.60 -9.56
C PRO A 53 9.86 -13.29 -9.98
N LYS A 54 11.02 -13.03 -9.43
CA LYS A 54 11.82 -11.86 -9.68
C LYS A 54 12.12 -11.67 -11.17
N LYS A 55 11.78 -10.51 -11.72
CA LYS A 55 12.11 -10.16 -13.10
C LYS A 55 13.62 -9.95 -13.25
N ARG A 56 14.17 -10.39 -14.38
CA ARG A 56 15.61 -10.25 -14.65
C ARG A 56 15.99 -8.84 -15.04
N ASN A 57 15.11 -8.15 -15.78
CA ASN A 57 15.38 -6.83 -16.34
C ASN A 57 14.34 -5.83 -15.84
N ARG A 58 14.81 -4.61 -15.58
CA ARG A 58 13.92 -3.50 -15.22
C ARG A 58 12.86 -3.24 -16.31
N SER A 59 13.22 -3.44 -17.56
CA SER A 59 12.30 -3.26 -18.69
C SER A 59 11.11 -4.22 -18.69
N ASP A 60 11.21 -5.34 -17.97
CA ASP A 60 10.14 -6.31 -17.84
C ASP A 60 9.19 -5.99 -16.69
N PHE A 61 9.55 -5.00 -15.88
CA PHE A 61 8.72 -4.59 -14.75
C PHE A 61 7.55 -3.72 -15.20
N LYS A 62 6.37 -4.03 -14.69
CA LYS A 62 5.19 -3.19 -14.80
C LYS A 62 4.52 -3.08 -13.43
N PRO A 63 4.03 -1.89 -13.06
CA PRO A 63 3.25 -1.72 -11.85
C PRO A 63 2.05 -2.67 -11.84
N MET A 64 1.77 -3.26 -10.70
CA MET A 64 0.64 -4.17 -10.56
C MET A 64 0.14 -4.22 -9.12
N VAL A 65 -1.05 -4.77 -8.93
CA VAL A 65 -1.66 -4.98 -7.62
C VAL A 65 -1.72 -6.48 -7.35
N VAL A 66 -1.22 -6.88 -6.20
CA VAL A 66 -1.20 -8.29 -5.78
C VAL A 66 -1.78 -8.40 -4.39
N SER A 67 -2.83 -9.20 -4.23
CA SER A 67 -3.41 -9.42 -2.90
C SER A 67 -2.76 -10.59 -2.19
N TYR A 68 -2.73 -10.50 -0.86
CA TYR A 68 -2.44 -11.61 0.01
C TYR A 68 -3.69 -11.92 0.83
N LYS A 69 -4.32 -13.06 0.59
CA LYS A 69 -5.54 -13.53 1.26
C LYS A 69 -6.69 -12.50 1.26
N GLU A 70 -6.70 -11.62 0.27
CA GLU A 70 -7.68 -10.52 0.16
C GLU A 70 -7.69 -9.58 1.39
N LYS A 71 -6.70 -9.66 2.25
CA LYS A 71 -6.54 -8.84 3.45
C LYS A 71 -5.49 -7.76 3.29
N ILE A 72 -4.43 -8.04 2.54
CA ILE A 72 -3.34 -7.11 2.27
C ILE A 72 -3.23 -6.98 0.75
N TRP A 73 -3.43 -5.76 0.28
CA TRP A 73 -3.31 -5.42 -1.14
C TRP A 73 -1.99 -4.71 -1.36
N ASN A 74 -1.08 -5.39 -2.05
CA ASN A 74 0.28 -4.92 -2.30
C ASN A 74 0.31 -4.18 -3.63
N LEU A 75 0.58 -2.88 -3.58
CA LEU A 75 0.81 -2.07 -4.76
C LEU A 75 2.29 -2.21 -5.13
N VAL A 76 2.57 -2.93 -6.20
CA VAL A 76 3.94 -3.14 -6.67
C VAL A 76 4.32 -1.95 -7.55
N THR A 77 4.93 -0.95 -6.92
CA THR A 77 5.17 0.35 -7.53
C THR A 77 6.56 0.53 -8.10
N LYS A 78 7.51 -0.33 -7.74
CA LYS A 78 8.91 -0.18 -8.15
C LYS A 78 9.56 -1.55 -8.39
N TYR A 79 10.62 -1.54 -9.20
CA TYR A 79 11.31 -2.76 -9.62
C TYR A 79 12.06 -3.43 -8.47
N ARG A 80 12.93 -2.69 -7.79
CA ARG A 80 13.73 -3.20 -6.66
C ARG A 80 13.51 -2.36 -5.41
N TYR A 81 13.77 -2.93 -4.24
CA TYR A 81 13.54 -2.27 -2.95
C TYR A 81 14.31 -0.96 -2.82
N PHE A 82 15.48 -0.84 -3.44
CA PHE A 82 16.30 0.37 -3.41
C PHE A 82 15.93 1.41 -4.46
N ASP A 83 15.04 1.09 -5.39
CA ASP A 83 14.54 2.03 -6.39
C ASP A 83 13.53 3.01 -5.78
N LYS A 84 13.25 4.07 -6.51
CA LYS A 84 12.18 5.01 -6.19
C LYS A 84 11.10 4.90 -7.26
N PRO A 85 9.82 4.77 -6.89
CA PRO A 85 8.76 4.76 -7.87
C PRO A 85 8.60 6.15 -8.50
N THR A 86 8.14 6.19 -9.73
CA THR A 86 7.66 7.41 -10.35
C THR A 86 6.22 7.67 -9.95
N VAL A 87 5.76 8.91 -10.08
CA VAL A 87 4.35 9.26 -9.85
C VAL A 87 3.43 8.45 -10.77
N THR A 88 3.86 8.24 -12.03
CA THR A 88 3.11 7.44 -13.01
C THR A 88 2.95 6.00 -12.56
N GLU A 89 3.98 5.38 -12.01
CA GLU A 89 3.92 4.01 -11.50
C GLU A 89 2.95 3.89 -10.32
N VAL A 90 2.97 4.85 -9.41
CA VAL A 90 2.01 4.90 -8.30
C VAL A 90 0.58 5.08 -8.83
N LYS A 91 0.39 5.99 -9.78
CA LYS A 91 -0.92 6.24 -10.39
C LYS A 91 -1.48 4.99 -11.07
N GLU A 92 -0.67 4.28 -11.83
CA GLU A 92 -1.07 3.04 -12.50
C GLU A 92 -1.52 1.97 -11.50
N CYS A 93 -0.79 1.81 -10.39
CA CYS A 93 -1.19 0.91 -9.31
C CYS A 93 -2.54 1.32 -8.69
N LEU A 94 -2.76 2.59 -8.44
CA LEU A 94 -4.00 3.07 -7.85
C LEU A 94 -5.20 2.88 -8.77
N ILE A 95 -5.02 3.06 -10.07
CA ILE A 95 -6.08 2.79 -11.06
C ILE A 95 -6.43 1.31 -11.07
N GLU A 96 -5.43 0.44 -11.10
CA GLU A 96 -5.65 -1.00 -11.04
C GLU A 96 -6.30 -1.42 -9.73
N LEU A 97 -5.89 -0.83 -8.62
CA LEU A 97 -6.51 -1.07 -7.31
C LEU A 97 -8.00 -0.75 -7.35
N ARG A 98 -8.36 0.42 -7.87
CA ARG A 98 -9.77 0.82 -7.99
C ARG A 98 -10.57 -0.19 -8.79
N GLU A 99 -10.07 -0.59 -9.95
CA GLU A 99 -10.73 -1.57 -10.80
C GLU A 99 -10.87 -2.92 -10.10
N THR A 100 -9.83 -3.37 -9.44
CA THR A 100 -9.82 -4.64 -8.72
C THR A 100 -10.79 -4.62 -7.53
N LEU A 101 -10.80 -3.55 -6.76
CA LEU A 101 -11.72 -3.40 -5.63
C LEU A 101 -13.19 -3.39 -6.09
N HIS A 102 -13.49 -2.76 -7.21
CA HIS A 102 -14.83 -2.77 -7.78
C HIS A 102 -15.29 -4.19 -8.14
N VAL A 103 -14.42 -4.98 -8.74
CA VAL A 103 -14.73 -6.36 -9.10
C VAL A 103 -14.87 -7.25 -7.88
N MET A 104 -13.92 -7.18 -6.93
CA MET A 104 -13.86 -8.10 -5.80
C MET A 104 -14.87 -7.77 -4.70
N PHE A 105 -15.09 -6.49 -4.43
CA PHE A 105 -15.91 -6.06 -3.29
C PHE A 105 -17.26 -5.47 -3.66
N GLY A 106 -17.51 -5.21 -4.92
CA GLY A 106 -18.82 -4.74 -5.38
C GLY A 106 -19.94 -5.72 -5.04
N VAL A 107 -19.68 -7.03 -5.08
CA VAL A 107 -20.61 -8.09 -4.75
C VAL A 107 -20.69 -8.34 -3.25
N ALA A 108 -19.56 -8.23 -2.54
CA ALA A 108 -19.46 -8.50 -1.11
C ALA A 108 -19.86 -7.31 -0.22
N ASN A 109 -20.21 -6.18 -0.81
CA ASN A 109 -20.58 -4.95 -0.11
C ASN A 109 -19.51 -4.41 0.83
N VAL A 110 -18.22 -4.73 0.57
CA VAL A 110 -17.08 -4.19 1.30
C VAL A 110 -16.60 -2.95 0.55
N LYS A 111 -16.72 -1.79 1.18
CA LYS A 111 -16.40 -0.49 0.54
C LYS A 111 -15.40 0.33 1.35
N HIS A 112 -14.62 -0.33 2.20
CA HIS A 112 -13.65 0.34 3.05
C HIS A 112 -12.30 -0.35 2.98
N VAL A 113 -11.25 0.41 2.73
CA VAL A 113 -9.85 -0.02 2.82
C VAL A 113 -9.06 1.00 3.64
N SER A 114 -7.96 0.55 4.21
CA SER A 114 -7.07 1.36 5.03
C SER A 114 -5.67 1.34 4.46
N MET A 115 -4.99 2.46 4.51
CA MET A 115 -3.61 2.57 4.02
C MET A 115 -2.81 3.54 4.86
N PRO A 116 -1.47 3.39 4.88
CA PRO A 116 -0.62 4.45 5.40
C PRO A 116 -0.56 5.61 4.40
N MET A 117 0.21 6.64 4.69
CA MET A 117 0.55 7.67 3.73
C MET A 117 1.50 7.06 2.67
N ILE A 118 0.91 6.37 1.70
CA ILE A 118 1.66 5.58 0.72
C ILE A 118 2.62 6.44 -0.09
N ALA A 119 3.75 5.81 -0.50
CA ALA A 119 4.79 6.41 -1.35
C ALA A 119 5.45 7.67 -0.77
N SER A 120 5.14 8.07 0.45
CA SER A 120 5.63 9.32 1.06
C SER A 120 6.71 9.11 2.13
N GLY A 121 6.97 7.88 2.51
CA GLY A 121 8.07 7.53 3.42
C GLY A 121 9.38 7.34 2.66
N ALA A 122 9.90 6.12 2.63
CA ALA A 122 11.14 5.77 1.94
C ALA A 122 11.12 6.10 0.43
N ASP A 123 9.96 6.07 -0.20
CA ASP A 123 9.79 6.38 -1.62
C ASP A 123 9.82 7.88 -1.94
N LYS A 124 9.68 8.73 -0.94
CA LYS A 124 9.87 10.18 -1.00
C LYS A 124 9.02 10.96 -1.99
N ILE A 125 7.87 10.44 -2.39
CA ILE A 125 6.90 11.24 -3.14
C ILE A 125 6.19 12.16 -2.13
N PRO A 126 6.15 13.47 -2.36
CA PRO A 126 5.43 14.39 -1.46
C PRO A 126 3.98 13.94 -1.25
N TRP A 127 3.54 13.95 -0.01
CA TRP A 127 2.20 13.44 0.31
C TRP A 127 1.07 14.20 -0.41
N ASP A 128 1.22 15.48 -0.61
CA ASP A 128 0.23 16.27 -1.36
C ASP A 128 0.04 15.76 -2.79
N VAL A 129 1.09 15.23 -3.43
CA VAL A 129 1.01 14.62 -4.76
C VAL A 129 0.23 13.31 -4.70
N THR A 130 0.56 12.42 -3.77
CA THR A 130 -0.15 11.14 -3.61
C THR A 130 -1.60 11.35 -3.19
N LYS A 131 -1.85 12.29 -2.30
CA LYS A 131 -3.20 12.65 -1.88
C LYS A 131 -4.05 13.14 -3.06
N ALA A 132 -3.48 13.97 -3.93
CA ALA A 132 -4.17 14.45 -5.12
C ALA A 132 -4.51 13.30 -6.08
N LEU A 133 -3.61 12.32 -6.24
CA LEU A 133 -3.89 11.12 -7.04
C LEU A 133 -5.03 10.30 -6.45
N LEU A 134 -5.05 10.11 -5.14
CA LEU A 134 -6.13 9.39 -4.47
C LEU A 134 -7.46 10.08 -4.66
N GLU A 135 -7.50 11.40 -4.50
CA GLU A 135 -8.71 12.20 -4.70
C GLU A 135 -9.20 12.09 -6.15
N GLU A 136 -8.31 12.24 -7.13
CA GLU A 136 -8.65 12.15 -8.55
C GLU A 136 -9.19 10.76 -8.93
N ILE A 137 -8.49 9.69 -8.52
CA ILE A 137 -8.80 8.32 -8.94
C ILE A 137 -10.07 7.81 -8.27
N PHE A 138 -10.28 8.14 -6.99
CA PHE A 138 -11.42 7.68 -6.22
C PHE A 138 -12.55 8.72 -6.09
N GLU A 139 -12.49 9.79 -6.86
CA GLU A 139 -13.56 10.79 -6.91
C GLU A 139 -14.87 10.17 -7.35
N GLY A 140 -15.95 10.49 -6.64
CA GLY A 140 -17.27 9.93 -6.93
C GLY A 140 -17.43 8.45 -6.63
N ASP A 141 -16.39 7.81 -6.09
CA ASP A 141 -16.44 6.40 -5.76
C ASP A 141 -17.09 6.17 -4.41
N GLU A 142 -17.74 5.03 -4.26
CA GLU A 142 -18.38 4.65 -2.99
C GLU A 142 -17.36 4.14 -1.95
N PHE A 143 -16.12 3.89 -2.36
CA PHE A 143 -15.09 3.43 -1.44
C PHE A 143 -14.72 4.49 -0.41
N VAL A 144 -14.61 4.04 0.83
CA VAL A 144 -14.04 4.85 1.91
C VAL A 144 -12.60 4.39 2.12
N ILE A 145 -11.69 5.32 2.01
CA ILE A 145 -10.26 5.07 2.22
C ILE A 145 -9.84 5.78 3.49
N THR A 146 -9.44 5.02 4.50
CA THR A 146 -8.84 5.59 5.70
C THR A 146 -7.34 5.63 5.54
N VAL A 147 -6.77 6.82 5.61
CA VAL A 147 -5.32 7.01 5.58
C VAL A 147 -4.84 7.22 7.00
N TYR A 148 -3.96 6.34 7.47
CA TYR A 148 -3.38 6.41 8.80
C TYR A 148 -2.05 7.15 8.77
N ARG A 149 -1.96 8.18 9.58
CA ARG A 149 -0.72 8.86 9.86
C ARG A 149 -0.15 8.30 11.16
N PHE A 150 1.06 7.78 11.09
CA PHE A 150 1.74 7.29 12.27
C PHE A 150 2.11 8.47 13.17
N ALA A 151 1.56 8.48 14.38
CA ALA A 151 1.93 9.47 15.38
C ALA A 151 3.31 9.13 15.93
N ARG A 152 4.30 10.00 15.67
CA ARG A 152 5.61 9.86 16.32
C ARG A 152 5.46 10.16 17.80
N PRO A 153 6.03 9.32 18.70
CA PRO A 153 6.08 9.65 20.12
C PRO A 153 6.74 11.02 20.28
N ARG A 154 6.15 11.88 21.10
CA ARG A 154 6.82 13.14 21.45
C ARG A 154 8.20 12.82 22.02
N ALA A 155 9.23 13.50 21.50
CA ALA A 155 10.55 13.41 22.09
C ALA A 155 10.43 13.76 23.59
N LYS A 156 10.89 12.84 24.46
CA LYS A 156 10.94 13.12 25.88
C LYS A 156 11.84 14.33 26.07
N HIS A 157 11.33 15.38 26.70
CA HIS A 157 12.18 16.49 27.10
C HIS A 157 13.28 15.95 28.00
N LYS A 158 14.51 16.04 27.54
CA LYS A 158 15.64 15.83 28.42
C LYS A 158 15.72 17.07 29.31
N ILE A 159 15.44 16.86 30.54
CA ILE A 159 15.70 17.89 31.57
C ILE A 159 17.21 17.95 31.78
#